data_33687309acca3f99e0a755097e88567e
#
_entry.id   33687309acca3f99e0a755097e88567e
#
_cell.length_a   1.000
_cell.length_b   1.000
_cell.length_c   1.000
_cell.angle_alpha   90.00
_cell.angle_beta   90.00
_cell.angle_gamma   90.00
#
_symmetry.space_group_name_H-M   'P 1'
#
loop_
_entity.id
_entity.type
_entity.pdbx_description
1 polymer ?
#
loop_
_entity_poly.entity_id
_entity_poly.type
_entity_poly.pdbx_seq_one_letter_code
_entity_poly.pdbx_strand_id
1 'polypeptide(L)'
;MKQKTCAIQDSYDAVKFLNEIKNSADYKNAKSVLVNVFTERIQKDYISYITCSIKKILDKAKVSGLTCLQGFAQGDPVKGTTILTVFLFEKSEIDVLEFDFVKTPVEEAKKAFVNKMKNLKDLKAIQVYTTPLQNKITNDFLSSFNLEEADIPIFGAGAGFEAGSVPQKLLVFGNEVHKSGIVITFFRGKNLKVYAESTLGWTPVGKEMEVTEVIDNHILKTIDNILAGDIYKNYLGVTSSKNFLENTCEFPFMLRRSGKWLARIPIIKDENGCIHFTADIRKGEKLVFSYGAK
;
A
#
# COMPACT_ATOMS: atom_id res chain seq x y z
N MET A 1 -3.45 8.68 -22.14
CA MET A 1 -3.93 8.83 -20.75
C MET A 1 -3.75 10.27 -20.33
N LYS A 2 -4.73 10.84 -19.66
CA LYS A 2 -4.67 12.15 -19.00
C LYS A 2 -4.87 11.96 -17.49
N GLN A 3 -4.20 12.75 -16.68
CA GLN A 3 -4.34 12.73 -15.22
C GLN A 3 -4.69 14.11 -14.72
N LYS A 4 -5.62 14.18 -13.77
CA LYS A 4 -5.96 15.40 -13.03
C LYS A 4 -6.05 15.09 -11.54
N THR A 5 -5.43 15.90 -10.72
CA THR A 5 -5.39 15.74 -9.27
C THR A 5 -5.90 16.99 -8.58
N CYS A 6 -6.70 16.81 -7.54
CA CYS A 6 -7.20 17.88 -6.70
C CYS A 6 -7.17 17.45 -5.23
N ALA A 7 -6.67 18.33 -4.36
CA ALA A 7 -6.85 18.23 -2.93
C ALA A 7 -8.17 18.91 -2.57
N ILE A 8 -9.06 18.18 -1.92
CA ILE A 8 -10.40 18.64 -1.53
C ILE A 8 -10.50 18.76 -0.02
N GLN A 9 -11.04 19.88 0.45
CA GLN A 9 -11.25 20.13 1.87
C GLN A 9 -12.65 19.67 2.32
N ASP A 10 -13.62 19.74 1.43
CA ASP A 10 -14.99 19.37 1.73
C ASP A 10 -15.71 18.71 0.53
N SER A 11 -16.97 18.40 0.72
CA SER A 11 -17.80 17.76 -0.29
C SER A 11 -18.15 18.67 -1.47
N TYR A 12 -18.16 19.97 -1.26
CA TYR A 12 -18.45 20.94 -2.33
C TYR A 12 -17.30 21.01 -3.32
N ASP A 13 -16.06 21.08 -2.83
CA ASP A 13 -14.85 21.04 -3.66
C ASP A 13 -14.80 19.77 -4.51
N ALA A 14 -15.17 18.62 -3.90
CA ALA A 14 -15.23 17.36 -4.62
C ALA A 14 -16.23 17.43 -5.79
N VAL A 15 -17.46 17.87 -5.53
CA VAL A 15 -18.51 17.97 -6.56
C VAL A 15 -18.10 18.94 -7.67
N LYS A 16 -17.52 20.08 -7.32
CA LYS A 16 -17.03 21.05 -8.29
C LYS A 16 -15.97 20.45 -9.21
N PHE A 17 -14.93 19.84 -8.63
CA PHE A 17 -13.85 19.22 -9.40
C PHE A 17 -14.38 18.08 -10.31
N LEU A 18 -15.26 17.23 -9.80
CA LEU A 18 -15.83 16.13 -10.59
C LEU A 18 -16.71 16.63 -11.75
N ASN A 19 -17.45 17.71 -11.58
CA ASN A 19 -18.22 18.33 -12.65
C ASN A 19 -17.32 18.98 -13.72
N GLU A 20 -16.21 19.60 -13.34
CA GLU A 20 -15.22 20.10 -14.28
C GLU A 20 -14.64 18.95 -15.12
N ILE A 21 -14.33 17.80 -14.50
CA ILE A 21 -13.91 16.60 -15.22
C ILE A 21 -14.99 16.13 -16.17
N LYS A 22 -16.24 15.97 -15.70
CA LYS A 22 -17.38 15.48 -16.50
C LYS A 22 -17.59 16.28 -17.77
N ASN A 23 -17.42 17.60 -17.68
CA ASN A 23 -17.64 18.52 -18.79
C ASN A 23 -16.45 18.59 -19.76
N SER A 24 -15.30 18.03 -19.40
CA SER A 24 -14.09 18.08 -20.23
C SER A 24 -14.19 17.20 -21.49
N ALA A 25 -13.49 17.62 -22.55
CA ALA A 25 -13.33 16.81 -23.75
C ALA A 25 -12.61 15.48 -23.45
N ASP A 26 -11.64 15.52 -22.55
CA ASP A 26 -10.87 14.32 -22.14
C ASP A 26 -11.77 13.24 -21.53
N TYR A 27 -12.76 13.63 -20.72
CA TYR A 27 -13.74 12.68 -20.16
C TYR A 27 -14.67 12.11 -21.23
N LYS A 28 -15.16 12.95 -22.13
CA LYS A 28 -16.04 12.50 -23.22
C LYS A 28 -15.37 11.44 -24.09
N ASN A 29 -14.07 11.62 -24.39
CA ASN A 29 -13.25 10.73 -25.21
C ASN A 29 -12.69 9.53 -24.42
N ALA A 30 -12.77 9.51 -23.09
CA ALA A 30 -12.27 8.42 -22.29
C ALA A 30 -13.09 7.14 -22.48
N LYS A 31 -12.41 6.03 -22.77
CA LYS A 31 -12.97 4.68 -22.78
C LYS A 31 -13.20 4.17 -21.35
N SER A 32 -12.28 4.46 -20.45
CA SER A 32 -12.39 4.12 -19.03
C SER A 32 -11.80 5.21 -18.15
N VAL A 33 -12.27 5.28 -16.92
CA VAL A 33 -11.87 6.28 -15.93
C VAL A 33 -11.57 5.57 -14.62
N LEU A 34 -10.41 5.87 -14.02
CA LEU A 34 -10.05 5.47 -12.66
C LEU A 34 -10.00 6.71 -11.79
N VAL A 35 -10.60 6.65 -10.61
CA VAL A 35 -10.44 7.66 -9.58
C VAL A 35 -9.78 7.03 -8.37
N ASN A 36 -8.54 7.42 -8.12
CA ASN A 36 -7.86 7.08 -6.89
C ASN A 36 -8.20 8.12 -5.83
N VAL A 37 -8.54 7.64 -4.63
CA VAL A 37 -8.93 8.47 -3.49
C VAL A 37 -8.02 8.17 -2.31
N PHE A 38 -7.26 9.17 -1.86
CA PHE A 38 -6.43 9.11 -0.67
C PHE A 38 -7.00 10.08 0.36
N THR A 39 -7.30 9.60 1.56
CA THR A 39 -7.93 10.45 2.56
C THR A 39 -7.37 10.20 3.96
N GLU A 40 -7.13 11.28 4.70
CA GLU A 40 -6.83 11.25 6.13
C GLU A 40 -8.11 11.05 6.97
N ARG A 41 -9.28 11.25 6.35
CA ARG A 41 -10.57 11.10 7.01
C ARG A 41 -10.99 9.64 7.07
N ILE A 42 -11.31 9.17 8.28
CA ILE A 42 -11.62 7.76 8.58
C ILE A 42 -13.13 7.50 8.77
N GLN A 43 -13.96 8.54 8.63
CA GLN A 43 -15.41 8.42 8.77
C GLN A 43 -15.98 7.70 7.54
N LYS A 44 -16.58 6.53 7.79
CA LYS A 44 -17.17 5.70 6.73
C LYS A 44 -18.20 6.46 5.90
N ASP A 45 -19.04 7.27 6.54
CA ASP A 45 -20.11 8.03 5.88
C ASP A 45 -19.52 9.08 4.92
N TYR A 46 -18.44 9.76 5.32
CA TYR A 46 -17.73 10.69 4.46
C TYR A 46 -17.16 9.98 3.23
N ILE A 47 -16.44 8.85 3.44
CA ILE A 47 -15.86 8.08 2.34
C ILE A 47 -16.95 7.57 1.41
N SER A 48 -18.05 7.03 1.96
CA SER A 48 -19.20 6.57 1.19
C SER A 48 -19.82 7.71 0.38
N TYR A 49 -19.94 8.90 0.95
CA TYR A 49 -20.44 10.07 0.25
C TYR A 49 -19.55 10.43 -0.95
N ILE A 50 -18.22 10.49 -0.75
CA ILE A 50 -17.25 10.81 -1.82
C ILE A 50 -17.32 9.75 -2.93
N THR A 51 -17.28 8.46 -2.59
CA THR A 51 -17.32 7.38 -3.58
C THR A 51 -18.63 7.35 -4.35
N CYS A 52 -19.76 7.58 -3.68
CA CYS A 52 -21.08 7.71 -4.34
C CYS A 52 -21.14 8.93 -5.25
N SER A 53 -20.60 10.07 -4.82
CA SER A 53 -20.55 11.30 -5.65
C SER A 53 -19.73 11.10 -6.91
N ILE A 54 -18.56 10.42 -6.80
CA ILE A 54 -17.73 10.07 -7.96
C ILE A 54 -18.54 9.26 -8.96
N LYS A 55 -19.19 8.18 -8.53
CA LYS A 55 -19.96 7.29 -9.42
C LYS A 55 -21.19 7.98 -10.03
N LYS A 56 -21.85 8.83 -9.25
CA LYS A 56 -23.03 9.58 -9.72
C LYS A 56 -22.66 10.60 -10.80
N ILE A 57 -21.54 11.29 -10.63
CA ILE A 57 -21.11 12.35 -11.55
C ILE A 57 -20.34 11.75 -12.74
N LEU A 58 -19.42 10.83 -12.47
CA LEU A 58 -18.57 10.18 -13.48
C LEU A 58 -19.02 8.73 -13.69
N ASP A 59 -20.03 8.53 -14.53
CA ASP A 59 -20.66 7.22 -14.78
C ASP A 59 -19.69 6.14 -15.30
N LYS A 60 -18.59 6.54 -15.96
CA LYS A 60 -17.52 5.63 -16.42
C LYS A 60 -16.50 5.28 -15.32
N ALA A 61 -16.57 5.93 -14.15
CA ALA A 61 -15.51 5.83 -13.17
C ALA A 61 -15.52 4.50 -12.41
N LYS A 62 -14.34 3.93 -12.29
CA LYS A 62 -13.98 2.94 -11.26
C LYS A 62 -13.26 3.66 -10.14
N VAL A 63 -13.56 3.29 -8.90
CA VAL A 63 -12.97 3.90 -7.72
C VAL A 63 -12.03 2.91 -7.05
N SER A 64 -10.88 3.40 -6.60
CA SER A 64 -9.95 2.65 -5.76
C SER A 64 -9.33 3.63 -4.77
N GLY A 65 -9.35 3.30 -3.48
CA GLY A 65 -8.87 4.25 -2.49
C GLY A 65 -8.50 3.62 -1.15
N LEU A 66 -7.84 4.42 -0.33
CA LEU A 66 -7.46 4.03 1.02
C LEU A 66 -7.36 5.25 1.94
N THR A 67 -7.40 4.97 3.25
CA THR A 67 -7.04 5.97 4.25
C THR A 67 -5.51 6.06 4.34
N CYS A 68 -4.99 7.27 4.43
CA CYS A 68 -3.56 7.54 4.48
C CYS A 68 -3.22 8.49 5.63
N LEU A 69 -1.94 8.50 6.02
CA LEU A 69 -1.41 9.39 7.02
C LEU A 69 -1.37 10.84 6.52
N GLN A 70 -0.95 11.02 5.29
CA GLN A 70 -0.80 12.31 4.63
C GLN A 70 -0.88 12.13 3.12
N GLY A 71 -1.53 13.06 2.46
CA GLY A 71 -1.57 13.09 1.02
C GLY A 71 -0.57 14.08 0.43
N PHE A 72 -0.26 13.90 -0.87
CA PHE A 72 0.55 14.82 -1.65
C PHE A 72 -0.25 15.33 -2.83
N ALA A 73 -0.22 16.65 -3.03
CA ALA A 73 -0.80 17.28 -4.20
C ALA A 73 0.19 18.28 -4.81
N GLN A 74 0.42 18.17 -6.12
CA GLN A 74 1.35 19.03 -6.86
C GLN A 74 2.81 19.05 -6.34
N GLY A 75 3.21 17.94 -5.69
CA GLY A 75 4.55 17.81 -5.10
C GLY A 75 4.64 18.17 -3.63
N ASP A 76 3.64 18.84 -3.08
CA ASP A 76 3.62 19.28 -1.69
C ASP A 76 2.75 18.38 -0.80
N PRO A 77 3.15 18.16 0.47
CA PRO A 77 2.33 17.49 1.45
C PRO A 77 1.14 18.38 1.84
N VAL A 78 -0.05 17.79 1.89
CA VAL A 78 -1.28 18.46 2.33
C VAL A 78 -1.89 17.70 3.51
N LYS A 79 -2.39 18.43 4.52
CA LYS A 79 -2.95 17.86 5.75
C LYS A 79 -4.47 18.02 5.82
N GLY A 80 -5.11 17.07 6.49
CA GLY A 80 -6.56 17.11 6.79
C GLY A 80 -7.44 17.02 5.54
N THR A 81 -6.91 16.53 4.43
CA THR A 81 -7.54 16.59 3.12
C THR A 81 -7.90 15.22 2.56
N THR A 82 -8.66 15.23 1.51
CA THR A 82 -8.84 14.10 0.61
C THR A 82 -8.28 14.46 -0.75
N ILE A 83 -7.48 13.58 -1.33
CA ILE A 83 -6.91 13.77 -2.66
C ILE A 83 -7.67 12.90 -3.65
N LEU A 84 -8.20 13.51 -4.68
CA LEU A 84 -8.78 12.83 -5.82
C LEU A 84 -7.81 12.90 -6.99
N THR A 85 -7.41 11.74 -7.50
CA THR A 85 -6.63 11.65 -8.73
C THR A 85 -7.45 10.91 -9.78
N VAL A 86 -7.83 11.62 -10.83
CA VAL A 86 -8.64 11.10 -11.93
C VAL A 86 -7.74 10.77 -13.11
N PHE A 87 -7.75 9.51 -13.54
CA PHE A 87 -7.07 9.03 -14.72
C PHE A 87 -8.09 8.74 -15.83
N LEU A 88 -7.88 9.36 -16.97
CA LEU A 88 -8.74 9.28 -18.16
C LEU A 88 -8.00 8.50 -19.24
N PHE A 89 -8.51 7.31 -19.58
CA PHE A 89 -7.91 6.41 -20.55
C PHE A 89 -8.72 6.37 -21.85
N GLU A 90 -8.13 6.76 -22.97
CA GLU A 90 -8.80 6.74 -24.27
C GLU A 90 -8.84 5.34 -24.89
N LYS A 91 -7.79 4.54 -24.70
CA LYS A 91 -7.61 3.24 -25.39
C LYS A 91 -7.44 2.06 -24.45
N SER A 92 -7.18 2.31 -23.18
CA SER A 92 -6.98 1.27 -22.17
C SER A 92 -8.25 1.02 -21.36
N GLU A 93 -8.32 -0.12 -20.74
CA GLU A 93 -9.43 -0.54 -19.89
C GLU A 93 -8.96 -0.74 -18.46
N ILE A 94 -9.85 -0.37 -17.54
CA ILE A 94 -9.62 -0.53 -16.11
C ILE A 94 -10.72 -1.42 -15.54
N ASP A 95 -10.30 -2.45 -14.81
CA ASP A 95 -11.19 -3.27 -13.99
C ASP A 95 -10.82 -3.11 -12.52
N VAL A 96 -11.82 -3.21 -11.64
CA VAL A 96 -11.62 -3.21 -10.20
C VAL A 96 -12.27 -4.44 -9.61
N LEU A 97 -11.55 -5.11 -8.71
CA LEU A 97 -12.00 -6.24 -7.92
C LEU A 97 -11.72 -5.90 -6.44
N GLU A 98 -12.67 -6.18 -5.58
CA GLU A 98 -12.53 -5.89 -4.15
C GLU A 98 -13.04 -7.07 -3.32
N PHE A 99 -12.42 -7.28 -2.16
CA PHE A 99 -12.84 -8.29 -1.21
C PHE A 99 -12.88 -7.70 0.20
N ASP A 100 -13.96 -8.01 0.89
CA ASP A 100 -14.10 -7.82 2.33
C ASP A 100 -13.79 -9.15 3.02
N PHE A 101 -12.65 -9.24 3.68
CA PHE A 101 -12.23 -10.47 4.35
C PHE A 101 -13.02 -10.80 5.63
N VAL A 102 -13.91 -9.90 6.06
CA VAL A 102 -14.90 -10.22 7.10
C VAL A 102 -16.03 -11.08 6.51
N LYS A 103 -16.38 -10.83 5.25
CA LYS A 103 -17.50 -11.48 4.55
C LYS A 103 -17.05 -12.64 3.66
N THR A 104 -15.86 -12.53 3.07
CA THR A 104 -15.36 -13.47 2.06
C THR A 104 -14.15 -14.22 2.62
N PRO A 105 -14.21 -15.55 2.73
CA PRO A 105 -13.06 -16.37 3.08
C PRO A 105 -11.90 -16.16 2.10
N VAL A 106 -10.67 -16.15 2.61
CA VAL A 106 -9.46 -15.89 1.79
C VAL A 106 -9.34 -16.84 0.61
N GLU A 107 -9.63 -18.11 0.81
CA GLU A 107 -9.53 -19.11 -0.25
C GLU A 107 -10.54 -18.88 -1.38
N GLU A 108 -11.72 -18.36 -1.05
CA GLU A 108 -12.71 -17.96 -2.05
C GLU A 108 -12.25 -16.72 -2.81
N ALA A 109 -11.72 -15.72 -2.10
CA ALA A 109 -11.14 -14.52 -2.71
C ALA A 109 -9.97 -14.87 -3.65
N LYS A 110 -9.07 -15.80 -3.25
CA LYS A 110 -7.97 -16.30 -4.10
C LYS A 110 -8.50 -16.93 -5.38
N LYS A 111 -9.50 -17.82 -5.27
CA LYS A 111 -10.13 -18.46 -6.44
C LYS A 111 -10.74 -17.43 -7.39
N ALA A 112 -11.48 -16.47 -6.85
CA ALA A 112 -12.08 -15.39 -7.64
C ALA A 112 -11.04 -14.52 -8.34
N PHE A 113 -9.94 -14.18 -7.64
CA PHE A 113 -8.80 -13.45 -8.22
C PHE A 113 -8.15 -14.23 -9.36
N VAL A 114 -7.79 -15.50 -9.14
CA VAL A 114 -7.18 -16.35 -10.18
C VAL A 114 -8.10 -16.50 -11.39
N ASN A 115 -9.40 -16.69 -11.17
CA ASN A 115 -10.38 -16.74 -12.25
C ASN A 115 -10.47 -15.43 -13.04
N LYS A 116 -10.44 -14.29 -12.33
CA LYS A 116 -10.39 -12.99 -12.98
C LYS A 116 -9.14 -12.84 -13.83
N MET A 117 -7.96 -13.19 -13.30
CA MET A 117 -6.68 -13.12 -14.00
C MET A 117 -6.67 -13.94 -15.30
N LYS A 118 -7.16 -15.17 -15.26
CA LYS A 118 -7.24 -16.06 -16.44
C LYS A 118 -8.07 -15.48 -17.59
N ASN A 119 -9.07 -14.66 -17.27
CA ASN A 119 -9.99 -14.07 -18.22
C ASN A 119 -9.57 -12.67 -18.71
N LEU A 120 -8.53 -12.08 -18.12
CA LEU A 120 -8.05 -10.75 -18.53
C LEU A 120 -7.06 -10.86 -19.68
N LYS A 121 -7.40 -10.22 -20.80
CA LYS A 121 -6.48 -10.06 -21.94
C LYS A 121 -5.72 -8.75 -21.84
N ASP A 122 -4.49 -8.73 -22.35
CA ASP A 122 -3.63 -7.55 -22.46
C ASP A 122 -3.40 -6.84 -21.08
N LEU A 123 -3.31 -7.60 -20.00
CA LEU A 123 -2.98 -7.08 -18.67
C LEU A 123 -1.55 -6.53 -18.68
N LYS A 124 -1.36 -5.33 -18.12
CA LYS A 124 -0.08 -4.60 -18.14
C LYS A 124 0.41 -4.22 -16.75
N ALA A 125 -0.49 -4.07 -15.78
CA ALA A 125 -0.14 -3.80 -14.39
C ALA A 125 -1.30 -4.09 -13.46
N ILE A 126 -0.99 -4.23 -12.17
CA ILE A 126 -1.96 -4.38 -11.09
C ILE A 126 -1.63 -3.37 -9.99
N GLN A 127 -2.62 -2.56 -9.60
CA GLN A 127 -2.55 -1.73 -8.40
C GLN A 127 -3.30 -2.43 -7.27
N VAL A 128 -2.70 -2.42 -6.08
CA VAL A 128 -3.28 -3.07 -4.90
C VAL A 128 -3.34 -2.08 -3.75
N TYR A 129 -4.53 -1.86 -3.21
CA TYR A 129 -4.73 -1.18 -1.94
C TYR A 129 -5.30 -2.16 -0.92
N THR A 130 -4.69 -2.22 0.26
CA THR A 130 -5.05 -3.19 1.30
C THR A 130 -5.13 -2.54 2.67
N THR A 131 -5.95 -3.08 3.54
CA THR A 131 -5.84 -2.83 4.97
C THR A 131 -4.52 -3.40 5.49
N PRO A 132 -4.02 -2.96 6.68
CA PRO A 132 -2.63 -3.26 7.08
C PRO A 132 -2.23 -4.71 6.95
N LEU A 133 -1.01 -4.93 6.47
CA LEU A 133 -0.40 -6.24 6.23
C LEU A 133 -0.14 -7.06 7.51
N GLN A 134 -0.30 -6.49 8.69
CA GLN A 134 -0.29 -7.22 9.98
C GLN A 134 -1.39 -8.29 10.07
N ASN A 135 -2.37 -8.21 9.17
CA ASN A 135 -3.37 -9.22 9.04
C ASN A 135 -2.79 -10.39 8.22
N LYS A 136 -2.58 -11.54 8.87
CA LYS A 136 -2.16 -12.80 8.25
C LYS A 136 -2.97 -13.10 6.98
N ILE A 137 -4.25 -12.79 7.00
CA ILE A 137 -5.21 -12.97 5.90
C ILE A 137 -4.77 -12.21 4.65
N THR A 138 -4.37 -10.96 4.78
CA THR A 138 -3.93 -10.14 3.64
C THR A 138 -2.63 -10.66 3.06
N ASN A 139 -1.68 -11.07 3.91
CA ASN A 139 -0.42 -11.67 3.45
C ASN A 139 -0.65 -12.99 2.72
N ASP A 140 -1.50 -13.85 3.26
CA ASP A 140 -1.85 -15.12 2.62
C ASP A 140 -2.51 -14.90 1.25
N PHE A 141 -3.36 -13.88 1.13
CA PHE A 141 -3.96 -13.52 -0.14
C PHE A 141 -2.90 -13.01 -1.13
N LEU A 142 -2.05 -12.06 -0.73
CA LEU A 142 -1.02 -11.49 -1.60
C LEU A 142 0.01 -12.51 -2.05
N SER A 143 0.33 -13.50 -1.21
CA SER A 143 1.24 -14.60 -1.59
C SER A 143 0.69 -15.47 -2.73
N SER A 144 -0.63 -15.42 -2.97
CA SER A 144 -1.25 -16.12 -4.11
C SER A 144 -1.06 -15.43 -5.46
N PHE A 145 -0.53 -14.20 -5.46
CA PHE A 145 -0.13 -13.52 -6.70
C PHE A 145 1.18 -14.13 -7.23
N ASN A 146 1.09 -15.29 -7.84
CA ASN A 146 2.23 -15.96 -8.48
C ASN A 146 2.56 -15.26 -9.82
N LEU A 147 2.84 -13.94 -9.75
CA LEU A 147 3.04 -13.09 -10.93
C LEU A 147 4.52 -12.90 -11.30
N GLU A 148 5.43 -13.54 -10.56
CA GLU A 148 6.86 -13.52 -10.90
C GLU A 148 7.13 -14.10 -12.30
N GLU A 149 6.31 -15.07 -12.73
CA GLU A 149 6.40 -15.67 -14.05
C GLU A 149 5.83 -14.78 -15.20
N ALA A 150 4.98 -13.79 -14.86
CA ALA A 150 4.25 -13.02 -15.85
C ALA A 150 4.85 -11.65 -16.18
N ASP A 151 5.92 -11.23 -15.48
CA ASP A 151 6.57 -9.91 -15.59
C ASP A 151 5.57 -8.73 -15.55
N ILE A 152 4.49 -8.89 -14.78
CA ILE A 152 3.46 -7.88 -14.62
C ILE A 152 3.76 -7.07 -13.35
N PRO A 153 4.05 -5.77 -13.48
CA PRO A 153 4.32 -4.94 -12.31
C PRO A 153 3.10 -4.83 -11.39
N ILE A 154 3.35 -5.05 -10.10
CA ILE A 154 2.39 -4.83 -9.02
C ILE A 154 2.88 -3.65 -8.20
N PHE A 155 1.98 -2.71 -7.94
CA PHE A 155 2.26 -1.55 -7.12
C PHE A 155 1.05 -1.20 -6.25
N GLY A 156 1.26 -0.41 -5.22
CA GLY A 156 0.18 0.00 -4.33
C GLY A 156 0.65 0.33 -2.94
N ALA A 157 -0.27 0.30 -1.99
CA ALA A 157 0.00 0.63 -0.60
C ALA A 157 -0.98 -0.04 0.37
N GLY A 158 -0.55 -0.20 1.61
CA GLY A 158 -1.44 -0.46 2.74
C GLY A 158 -2.02 0.85 3.29
N ALA A 159 -3.27 0.80 3.77
CA ALA A 159 -3.85 1.89 4.52
C ALA A 159 -2.99 2.23 5.76
N GLY A 160 -2.75 3.50 5.98
CA GLY A 160 -1.83 3.99 7.01
C GLY A 160 -2.48 4.93 8.02
N PHE A 161 -1.82 5.10 9.17
CA PHE A 161 -2.22 6.01 10.25
C PHE A 161 -0.99 6.55 10.99
N GLU A 162 -1.15 7.61 11.73
CA GLU A 162 -0.08 8.23 12.51
C GLU A 162 0.33 7.33 13.68
N ALA A 163 1.64 7.07 13.82
CA ALA A 163 2.18 6.32 14.94
C ALA A 163 1.88 7.04 16.27
N GLY A 164 1.47 6.27 17.28
CA GLY A 164 1.10 6.83 18.59
C GLY A 164 -0.36 7.30 18.69
N SER A 165 -1.10 7.39 17.60
CA SER A 165 -2.56 7.58 17.65
C SER A 165 -3.28 6.27 18.01
N VAL A 166 -4.45 6.38 18.66
CA VAL A 166 -5.31 5.22 18.94
C VAL A 166 -5.56 4.46 17.61
N PRO A 167 -5.55 3.09 17.61
CA PRO A 167 -5.77 2.31 16.40
C PRO A 167 -7.04 2.77 15.69
N GLN A 168 -6.87 3.60 14.69
CA GLN A 168 -7.99 4.15 13.95
C GLN A 168 -8.40 3.16 12.86
N LYS A 169 -9.61 3.29 12.39
CA LYS A 169 -10.19 2.43 11.37
C LYS A 169 -9.45 2.65 10.06
N LEU A 170 -8.52 1.79 9.76
CA LEU A 170 -7.82 1.78 8.50
C LEU A 170 -8.73 1.17 7.45
N LEU A 171 -8.98 1.91 6.38
CA LEU A 171 -10.01 1.56 5.40
C LEU A 171 -9.41 1.52 4.01
N VAL A 172 -9.89 0.55 3.23
CA VAL A 172 -9.75 0.54 1.77
C VAL A 172 -11.13 0.53 1.16
N PHE A 173 -11.27 1.08 -0.03
CA PHE A 173 -12.59 1.21 -0.63
C PHE A 173 -12.53 1.28 -2.15
N GLY A 174 -13.55 0.70 -2.75
CA GLY A 174 -13.86 0.73 -4.18
C GLY A 174 -15.35 1.01 -4.36
N ASN A 175 -16.14 -0.03 -4.54
CA ASN A 175 -17.60 0.06 -4.51
C ASN A 175 -18.13 0.15 -3.08
N GLU A 176 -17.50 -0.57 -2.16
CA GLU A 176 -17.79 -0.57 -0.73
C GLU A 176 -16.60 -0.10 0.08
N VAL A 177 -16.81 0.15 1.37
CA VAL A 177 -15.77 0.54 2.33
C VAL A 177 -15.46 -0.65 3.23
N HIS A 178 -14.20 -1.11 3.22
CA HIS A 178 -13.74 -2.30 3.92
C HIS A 178 -12.80 -1.96 5.07
N LYS A 179 -13.05 -2.55 6.24
CA LYS A 179 -12.19 -2.47 7.44
C LYS A 179 -11.13 -3.59 7.47
N SER A 180 -11.38 -4.66 6.76
CA SER A 180 -10.46 -5.76 6.53
C SER A 180 -10.66 -6.20 5.10
N GLY A 181 -9.78 -5.78 4.20
CA GLY A 181 -10.02 -6.06 2.78
C GLY A 181 -8.93 -5.57 1.86
N ILE A 182 -9.22 -5.71 0.59
CA ILE A 182 -8.31 -5.38 -0.51
C ILE A 182 -9.10 -4.84 -1.70
N VAL A 183 -8.53 -3.86 -2.39
CA VAL A 183 -9.02 -3.33 -3.65
C VAL A 183 -7.92 -3.48 -4.70
N ILE A 184 -8.23 -4.18 -5.78
CA ILE A 184 -7.30 -4.53 -6.84
C ILE A 184 -7.76 -3.87 -8.13
N THR A 185 -6.90 -3.09 -8.74
CA THR A 185 -7.15 -2.43 -10.01
C THR A 185 -6.29 -3.04 -11.10
N PHE A 186 -6.89 -3.50 -12.17
CA PHE A 186 -6.23 -4.10 -13.32
C PHE A 186 -6.14 -3.09 -14.47
N PHE A 187 -4.94 -2.87 -14.98
CA PHE A 187 -4.67 -1.99 -16.10
C PHE A 187 -4.44 -2.82 -17.36
N ARG A 188 -5.30 -2.65 -18.37
CA ARG A 188 -5.31 -3.45 -19.59
C ARG A 188 -5.23 -2.61 -20.86
N GLY A 189 -4.57 -3.12 -21.86
CA GLY A 189 -4.55 -2.52 -23.21
C GLY A 189 -3.31 -2.86 -24.00
N LYS A 190 -3.47 -3.22 -25.28
CA LYS A 190 -2.35 -3.63 -26.16
C LYS A 190 -1.23 -2.59 -26.21
N ASN A 191 -1.60 -1.32 -26.26
CA ASN A 191 -0.66 -0.20 -26.39
C ASN A 191 -0.31 0.47 -25.06
N LEU A 192 -0.84 -0.05 -23.93
CA LEU A 192 -0.49 0.46 -22.60
C LEU A 192 0.93 0.01 -22.24
N LYS A 193 1.77 0.97 -21.90
CA LYS A 193 3.09 0.73 -21.31
C LYS A 193 3.05 1.21 -19.88
N VAL A 194 3.53 0.39 -18.96
CA VAL A 194 3.62 0.71 -17.54
C VAL A 194 5.08 0.57 -17.13
N TYR A 195 5.59 1.58 -16.47
CA TYR A 195 6.91 1.60 -15.86
C TYR A 195 6.69 1.68 -14.35
N ALA A 196 7.24 0.73 -13.62
CA ALA A 196 7.18 0.71 -12.18
C ALA A 196 8.59 0.72 -11.62
N GLU A 197 8.84 1.62 -10.70
CA GLU A 197 10.11 1.72 -9.98
C GLU A 197 9.82 1.79 -8.48
N SER A 198 10.70 1.21 -7.69
CA SER A 198 10.65 1.27 -6.23
C SER A 198 11.91 1.96 -5.74
N THR A 199 11.73 3.09 -5.09
CA THR A 199 12.82 3.84 -4.46
C THR A 199 12.61 3.82 -2.94
N LEU A 200 13.64 3.43 -2.22
CA LEU A 200 13.68 3.50 -0.76
C LEU A 200 14.50 4.73 -0.37
N GLY A 201 14.00 5.50 0.59
CA GLY A 201 14.72 6.66 1.13
C GLY A 201 15.91 6.30 2.05
N TRP A 202 16.37 5.04 2.03
CA TRP A 202 17.45 4.55 2.89
C TRP A 202 18.61 4.01 2.10
N THR A 203 19.82 4.26 2.62
CA THR A 203 21.09 3.75 2.08
C THR A 203 21.63 2.68 3.01
N PRO A 204 21.94 1.47 2.51
CA PRO A 204 22.56 0.42 3.32
C PRO A 204 23.93 0.87 3.88
N VAL A 205 24.22 0.51 5.14
CA VAL A 205 25.48 0.83 5.81
C VAL A 205 25.93 -0.31 6.71
N GLY A 206 27.24 -0.58 6.73
CA GLY A 206 27.85 -1.59 7.58
C GLY A 206 27.91 -2.97 6.93
N LYS A 207 28.12 -3.98 7.76
CA LYS A 207 28.23 -5.39 7.33
C LYS A 207 26.87 -6.06 7.20
N GLU A 208 26.80 -7.04 6.32
CA GLU A 208 25.68 -7.97 6.30
C GLU A 208 25.72 -8.90 7.51
N MET A 209 24.59 -9.15 8.10
CA MET A 209 24.37 -10.00 9.27
C MET A 209 23.30 -11.04 8.95
N GLU A 210 23.47 -12.26 9.41
CA GLU A 210 22.56 -13.35 9.10
C GLU A 210 21.43 -13.47 10.11
N VAL A 211 20.19 -13.59 9.62
CA VAL A 211 19.02 -13.95 10.44
C VAL A 211 19.15 -15.41 10.86
N THR A 212 19.44 -15.65 12.13
CA THR A 212 19.65 -17.00 12.65
C THR A 212 18.41 -17.62 13.27
N GLU A 213 17.51 -16.83 13.84
CA GLU A 213 16.22 -17.32 14.39
C GLU A 213 15.11 -16.28 14.22
N VAL A 214 13.95 -16.76 13.78
CA VAL A 214 12.70 -15.99 13.66
C VAL A 214 11.53 -16.74 14.26
N ILE A 215 10.53 -16.01 14.74
CA ILE A 215 9.25 -16.53 15.23
C ILE A 215 8.16 -15.99 14.29
N ASP A 216 7.32 -16.87 13.76
CA ASP A 216 6.19 -16.52 12.88
C ASP A 216 6.54 -15.61 11.68
N ASN A 217 7.79 -15.63 11.21
CA ASN A 217 8.29 -14.81 10.10
C ASN A 217 8.15 -13.28 10.28
N HIS A 218 7.73 -12.81 11.44
CA HIS A 218 7.55 -11.38 11.74
C HIS A 218 8.31 -10.93 12.98
N ILE A 219 8.78 -11.88 13.78
CA ILE A 219 9.48 -11.61 15.02
C ILE A 219 10.91 -12.12 14.88
N LEU A 220 11.83 -11.20 14.81
CA LEU A 220 13.26 -11.48 14.73
C LEU A 220 13.81 -11.73 16.13
N LYS A 221 14.29 -12.94 16.37
CA LYS A 221 14.87 -13.30 17.66
C LYS A 221 16.37 -13.10 17.69
N THR A 222 17.09 -13.69 16.73
CA THR A 222 18.56 -13.58 16.69
C THR A 222 19.11 -13.25 15.30
N ILE A 223 20.21 -12.49 15.30
CA ILE A 223 21.03 -12.15 14.15
C ILE A 223 22.48 -12.52 14.50
N ASP A 224 23.16 -13.28 13.66
CA ASP A 224 24.52 -13.80 13.92
C ASP A 224 24.60 -14.52 15.30
N ASN A 225 23.51 -15.19 15.72
CA ASN A 225 23.31 -15.80 17.04
C ASN A 225 23.30 -14.82 18.24
N ILE A 226 23.18 -13.52 17.99
CA ILE A 226 23.03 -12.47 19.02
C ILE A 226 21.58 -12.04 19.05
N LEU A 227 21.04 -11.73 20.25
CA LEU A 227 19.69 -11.26 20.41
C LEU A 227 19.45 -9.98 19.60
N ALA A 228 18.37 -9.91 18.85
CA ALA A 228 18.11 -8.79 17.91
C ALA A 228 18.06 -7.43 18.62
N GLY A 229 17.50 -7.38 19.83
CA GLY A 229 17.48 -6.17 20.66
C GLY A 229 18.90 -5.70 21.07
N ASP A 230 19.85 -6.63 21.27
CA ASP A 230 21.24 -6.29 21.59
C ASP A 230 21.96 -5.73 20.35
N ILE A 231 21.60 -6.15 19.16
CA ILE A 231 22.12 -5.56 17.92
C ILE A 231 21.74 -4.07 17.87
N TYR A 232 20.47 -3.72 18.09
CA TYR A 232 20.03 -2.31 18.14
C TYR A 232 20.72 -1.53 19.25
N LYS A 233 20.89 -2.14 20.43
CA LYS A 233 21.64 -1.54 21.52
C LYS A 233 23.11 -1.26 21.14
N ASN A 234 23.80 -2.24 20.56
CA ASN A 234 25.22 -2.16 20.27
C ASN A 234 25.53 -1.17 19.14
N TYR A 235 24.68 -1.10 18.12
CA TYR A 235 24.92 -0.25 16.93
C TYR A 235 24.31 1.14 17.04
N LEU A 236 23.14 1.27 17.70
CA LEU A 236 22.39 2.53 17.74
C LEU A 236 22.23 3.08 19.17
N GLY A 237 22.71 2.37 20.20
CA GLY A 237 22.55 2.79 21.61
C GLY A 237 21.10 2.69 22.12
N VAL A 238 20.18 2.06 21.38
CA VAL A 238 18.77 1.97 21.74
C VAL A 238 18.55 0.84 22.74
N THR A 239 18.38 1.19 24.01
CA THR A 239 18.18 0.23 25.11
C THR A 239 16.71 0.06 25.50
N SER A 240 15.92 1.12 25.38
CA SER A 240 14.52 1.15 25.82
C SER A 240 13.57 0.50 24.82
N SER A 241 12.57 -0.22 25.32
CA SER A 241 11.42 -0.67 24.54
C SER A 241 10.39 0.44 24.34
N LYS A 242 10.43 1.47 25.20
CA LYS A 242 9.54 2.62 25.06
C LYS A 242 9.97 3.48 23.88
N ASN A 243 9.01 3.85 23.05
CA ASN A 243 9.22 4.64 21.83
C ASN A 243 10.25 3.98 20.86
N PHE A 244 10.27 2.64 20.82
CA PHE A 244 11.26 1.91 20.04
C PHE A 244 11.18 2.26 18.55
N LEU A 245 9.97 2.32 17.97
CA LEU A 245 9.77 2.72 16.59
C LEU A 245 10.33 4.13 16.33
N GLU A 246 10.01 5.10 17.17
CA GLU A 246 10.45 6.49 17.01
C GLU A 246 11.99 6.61 17.01
N ASN A 247 12.65 5.79 17.83
CA ASN A 247 14.11 5.80 17.96
C ASN A 247 14.83 5.01 16.86
N THR A 248 14.12 4.20 16.09
CA THR A 248 14.74 3.25 15.15
C THR A 248 14.21 3.34 13.72
N CYS A 249 13.11 4.06 13.47
CA CYS A 249 12.48 4.12 12.14
C CYS A 249 13.36 4.75 11.05
N GLU A 250 14.35 5.58 11.43
CA GLU A 250 15.34 6.14 10.49
C GLU A 250 16.45 5.15 10.13
N PHE A 251 16.54 4.03 10.86
CA PHE A 251 17.59 3.01 10.71
C PHE A 251 17.00 1.61 10.49
N PRO A 252 16.13 1.42 9.47
CA PRO A 252 15.58 0.10 9.20
C PRO A 252 16.65 -0.87 8.75
N PHE A 253 16.39 -2.15 8.93
CA PHE A 253 17.16 -3.15 8.23
C PHE A 253 16.77 -3.19 6.76
N MET A 254 17.76 -3.38 5.90
CA MET A 254 17.55 -3.70 4.50
C MET A 254 18.00 -5.12 4.19
N LEU A 255 17.26 -5.76 3.31
CA LEU A 255 17.56 -7.08 2.78
C LEU A 255 17.35 -7.13 1.27
N ARG A 256 17.89 -8.13 0.61
CA ARG A 256 17.68 -8.34 -0.84
C ARG A 256 16.80 -9.56 -1.10
N ARG A 257 15.78 -9.37 -1.93
CA ARG A 257 15.00 -10.46 -2.55
C ARG A 257 14.86 -10.22 -4.04
N SER A 258 15.10 -11.23 -4.85
CA SER A 258 15.03 -11.14 -6.32
C SER A 258 15.79 -9.92 -6.88
N GLY A 259 16.97 -9.64 -6.30
CA GLY A 259 17.82 -8.52 -6.71
C GLY A 259 17.41 -7.12 -6.25
N LYS A 260 16.25 -6.98 -5.61
CA LYS A 260 15.71 -5.69 -5.12
C LYS A 260 15.95 -5.51 -3.63
N TRP A 261 16.24 -4.28 -3.22
CA TRP A 261 16.28 -3.90 -1.82
C TRP A 261 14.88 -3.79 -1.23
N LEU A 262 14.70 -4.32 -0.03
CA LEU A 262 13.49 -4.21 0.79
C LEU A 262 13.87 -3.68 2.16
N ALA A 263 13.10 -2.75 2.69
CA ALA A 263 13.26 -2.23 4.05
C ALA A 263 12.40 -3.02 5.04
N ARG A 264 12.93 -3.19 6.25
CA ARG A 264 12.26 -3.79 7.40
C ARG A 264 12.31 -2.83 8.56
N ILE A 265 11.20 -2.11 8.76
CA ILE A 265 11.09 -1.13 9.83
C ILE A 265 10.73 -1.86 11.13
N PRO A 266 11.55 -1.75 12.18
CA PRO A 266 11.25 -2.34 13.47
C PRO A 266 10.14 -1.53 14.16
N ILE A 267 9.16 -2.22 14.77
CA ILE A 267 8.02 -1.58 15.40
C ILE A 267 8.11 -1.64 16.92
N ILE A 268 8.36 -2.83 17.43
CA ILE A 268 8.35 -3.11 18.86
C ILE A 268 9.57 -3.95 19.20
N LYS A 269 10.21 -3.64 20.32
CA LYS A 269 11.11 -4.53 21.03
C LYS A 269 10.36 -5.09 22.23
N ASP A 270 10.16 -6.40 22.28
CA ASP A 270 9.46 -7.05 23.39
C ASP A 270 10.37 -7.26 24.61
N GLU A 271 9.78 -7.78 25.68
CA GLU A 271 10.48 -8.03 26.96
C GLU A 271 11.59 -9.09 26.83
N ASN A 272 11.48 -9.99 25.86
CA ASN A 272 12.49 -11.00 25.57
C ASN A 272 13.60 -10.47 24.65
N GLY A 273 13.55 -9.20 24.26
CA GLY A 273 14.51 -8.57 23.36
C GLY A 273 14.34 -8.94 21.89
N CYS A 274 13.24 -9.60 21.53
CA CYS A 274 12.91 -9.83 20.12
C CYS A 274 12.36 -8.57 19.47
N ILE A 275 12.55 -8.44 18.16
CA ILE A 275 12.10 -7.27 17.40
C ILE A 275 10.96 -7.69 16.47
N HIS A 276 9.85 -6.96 16.55
CA HIS A 276 8.68 -7.17 15.70
C HIS A 276 8.70 -6.25 14.49
N PHE A 277 8.31 -6.76 13.33
CA PHE A 277 8.26 -6.04 12.06
C PHE A 277 6.86 -6.12 11.42
N THR A 278 6.53 -5.14 10.59
CA THR A 278 5.28 -5.15 9.80
C THR A 278 5.32 -6.13 8.63
N ALA A 279 6.53 -6.53 8.21
CA ALA A 279 6.73 -7.39 7.05
C ALA A 279 7.60 -8.59 7.40
N ASP A 280 7.52 -9.64 6.60
CA ASP A 280 8.18 -10.90 6.84
C ASP A 280 9.72 -10.80 6.77
N ILE A 281 10.35 -11.54 7.68
CA ILE A 281 11.79 -11.81 7.73
C ILE A 281 11.95 -13.32 7.80
N ARG A 282 12.92 -13.87 7.07
CA ARG A 282 13.13 -15.31 6.97
C ARG A 282 14.50 -15.69 7.52
N LYS A 283 14.57 -16.84 8.18
CA LYS A 283 15.84 -17.43 8.60
C LYS A 283 16.78 -17.60 7.40
N GLY A 284 18.03 -17.26 7.57
CA GLY A 284 19.09 -17.30 6.53
C GLY A 284 19.16 -16.05 5.65
N GLU A 285 18.22 -15.11 5.77
CA GLU A 285 18.33 -13.83 5.07
C GLU A 285 19.48 -12.99 5.62
N LYS A 286 20.08 -12.18 4.76
CA LYS A 286 21.11 -11.22 5.14
C LYS A 286 20.48 -9.85 5.33
N LEU A 287 20.68 -9.29 6.51
CA LEU A 287 20.24 -7.96 6.89
C LEU A 287 21.44 -7.01 6.93
N VAL A 288 21.24 -5.79 6.56
CA VAL A 288 22.20 -4.70 6.74
C VAL A 288 21.48 -3.49 7.33
N PHE A 289 22.09 -2.76 8.22
CA PHE A 289 21.55 -1.49 8.67
C PHE A 289 21.47 -0.48 7.52
N SER A 290 20.65 0.50 7.68
CA SER A 290 20.56 1.62 6.74
C SER A 290 20.33 2.93 7.49
N TYR A 291 20.50 4.03 6.79
CA TYR A 291 20.18 5.37 7.27
C TYR A 291 19.42 6.14 6.20
N GLY A 292 18.58 7.08 6.62
CA GLY A 292 17.88 7.98 5.71
C GLY A 292 18.88 8.87 4.96
N ALA A 293 18.90 8.79 3.64
CA ALA A 293 19.63 9.75 2.82
C ALA A 293 18.90 11.10 2.87
N LYS A 294 19.63 12.17 3.23
CA LYS A 294 19.11 13.55 3.17
C LYS A 294 19.13 14.07 1.74
#